data_a8249b90079180dc089245e7a2d66631
#
_entry.id   a8249b90079180dc089245e7a2d66631
#
_cell.length_a   1.000
_cell.length_b   1.000
_cell.length_c   1.000
_cell.angle_alpha   90.00
_cell.angle_beta   90.00
_cell.angle_gamma   90.00
#
_symmetry.space_group_name_H-M   'P 1'
#
loop_
_entity.id
_entity.type
_entity.pdbx_description
1 polymer ?
#
loop_
_entity_poly.entity_id
_entity_poly.type
_entity_poly.pdbx_seq_one_letter_code
_entity_poly.pdbx_strand_id
1 'polypeptide(L)'
;MNRTLYTLLFHLGLPLVALRLFLRGRKAPAYRQRIAERFALGLPAMRQGGLWVHAVSVGESIAAAPMVRALLKAYPDLPVTITCMTPTGSERIRALFGDEPRIQHCYLPYDLPWAAGRFLDHVRPRLGIIMETELWPNHVHQCAKRGIPVALANARLSERSARGYARFARLTRPMLAEMSLIAVQTETEAERFRSLGAHPDCVRVTGSIKFDLKIDEQLPARALELRAQWSAVQRPVWIAASTHEGEDPIILDAHRQLLKVHGDALLILVPRHPERFDAVHALCAAQFTTVRRSQGVAVDARTQVLMGDTMGELLFLYALADIAFVGGSLVANGGHNPLEPAALSLPVVMGPHVFNFLEISAMLREAGALQQVDDAEGLATAVQRLVELPQDARRMGAAGRAVMVANQGALQRLLDGLGRLMP
;
A
#
# COMPACT_ATOMS: atom_id res chain seq x y z
N MET A 1 3.69 -3.33 32.58
CA MET A 1 2.63 -2.30 32.44
C MET A 1 1.33 -3.03 32.17
N ASN A 2 0.28 -2.72 32.92
CA ASN A 2 -1.10 -3.19 32.64
C ASN A 2 -1.91 -2.07 31.99
N ARG A 3 -3.16 -2.33 31.58
CA ARG A 3 -4.01 -1.36 30.88
C ARG A 3 -4.32 -0.10 31.73
N THR A 4 -4.51 -0.24 33.02
CA THR A 4 -4.76 0.91 33.92
C THR A 4 -3.57 1.88 33.94
N LEU A 5 -2.35 1.34 34.11
CA LEU A 5 -1.13 2.15 34.09
C LEU A 5 -0.89 2.74 32.70
N TYR A 6 -1.15 1.99 31.60
CA TYR A 6 -1.10 2.50 30.24
C TYR A 6 -2.04 3.70 30.07
N THR A 7 -3.27 3.57 30.52
CA THR A 7 -4.30 4.63 30.45
C THR A 7 -3.90 5.87 31.26
N LEU A 8 -3.37 5.68 32.47
CA LEU A 8 -2.87 6.78 33.28
C LEU A 8 -1.72 7.53 32.57
N LEU A 9 -0.72 6.80 32.08
CA LEU A 9 0.40 7.37 31.35
C LEU A 9 -0.05 8.10 30.09
N PHE A 10 -1.07 7.58 29.39
CA PHE A 10 -1.63 8.22 28.21
C PHE A 10 -2.31 9.54 28.57
N HIS A 11 -3.07 9.61 29.68
CA HIS A 11 -3.67 10.85 30.16
C HIS A 11 -2.60 11.89 30.53
N LEU A 12 -1.54 11.48 31.23
CA LEU A 12 -0.42 12.37 31.56
C LEU A 12 0.33 12.85 30.32
N GLY A 13 0.35 12.05 29.27
CA GLY A 13 0.96 12.39 27.97
C GLY A 13 0.13 13.32 27.07
N LEU A 14 -1.13 13.55 27.37
CA LEU A 14 -2.03 14.38 26.53
C LEU A 14 -1.47 15.79 26.20
N PRO A 15 -0.86 16.54 27.14
CA PRO A 15 -0.25 17.82 26.81
C PRO A 15 0.85 17.70 25.74
N LEU A 16 1.65 16.62 25.78
CA LEU A 16 2.68 16.35 24.77
C LEU A 16 2.07 16.01 23.42
N VAL A 17 0.98 15.25 23.39
CA VAL A 17 0.21 14.94 22.18
C VAL A 17 -0.35 16.23 21.57
N ALA A 18 -0.93 17.11 22.38
CA ALA A 18 -1.45 18.42 21.93
C ALA A 18 -0.33 19.29 21.37
N LEU A 19 0.80 19.38 22.07
CA LEU A 19 1.99 20.11 21.61
C LEU A 19 2.51 19.54 20.29
N ARG A 20 2.60 18.23 20.16
CA ARG A 20 3.02 17.57 18.91
C ARG A 20 2.08 17.89 17.74
N LEU A 21 0.76 17.90 17.95
CA LEU A 21 -0.21 18.29 16.93
C LEU A 21 -0.02 19.75 16.53
N PHE A 22 0.18 20.64 17.51
CA PHE A 22 0.43 22.05 17.26
C PHE A 22 1.70 22.28 16.44
N LEU A 23 2.81 21.63 16.80
CA LEU A 23 4.09 21.72 16.09
C LEU A 23 4.01 21.13 14.68
N ARG A 24 3.37 19.97 14.50
CA ARG A 24 3.13 19.39 13.17
C ARG A 24 2.23 20.30 12.33
N GLY A 25 1.24 20.92 12.93
CA GLY A 25 0.35 21.87 12.27
C GLY A 25 1.02 23.16 11.80
N ARG A 26 2.25 23.46 12.24
CA ARG A 26 3.05 24.57 11.66
C ARG A 26 3.55 24.22 10.25
N LYS A 27 3.95 22.97 10.04
CA LYS A 27 4.45 22.47 8.74
C LYS A 27 3.32 21.97 7.82
N ALA A 28 2.25 21.42 8.41
CA ALA A 28 1.10 20.89 7.71
C ALA A 28 -0.20 21.32 8.40
N PRO A 29 -0.84 22.46 8.00
CA PRO A 29 -1.99 23.07 8.67
C PRO A 29 -3.18 22.12 8.89
N ALA A 30 -3.35 21.12 8.03
CA ALA A 30 -4.40 20.10 8.15
C ALA A 30 -4.37 19.33 9.48
N TYR A 31 -3.21 19.24 10.17
CA TYR A 31 -3.14 18.64 11.51
C TYR A 31 -3.87 19.44 12.60
N ARG A 32 -4.15 20.72 12.37
CA ARG A 32 -4.92 21.57 13.30
C ARG A 32 -6.41 21.53 13.05
N GLN A 33 -6.84 20.90 11.97
CA GLN A 33 -8.25 20.75 11.66
C GLN A 33 -8.84 19.52 12.35
N ARG A 34 -10.14 19.57 12.67
CA ARG A 34 -10.90 18.43 13.21
C ARG A 34 -10.28 17.81 14.49
N ILE A 35 -9.62 18.62 15.33
CA ILE A 35 -8.97 18.14 16.57
C ILE A 35 -10.01 17.53 17.52
N ALA A 36 -11.22 18.09 17.58
CA ALA A 36 -12.30 17.59 18.45
C ALA A 36 -12.65 16.12 18.16
N GLU A 37 -12.62 15.68 16.90
CA GLU A 37 -12.86 14.28 16.53
C GLU A 37 -11.86 13.32 17.20
N ARG A 38 -10.57 13.75 17.34
CA ARG A 38 -9.52 12.95 17.99
C ARG A 38 -9.76 12.70 19.48
N PHE A 39 -10.77 13.36 20.05
CA PHE A 39 -11.25 13.17 21.41
C PHE A 39 -12.71 12.68 21.44
N ALA A 40 -13.24 12.21 20.33
CA ALA A 40 -14.67 11.89 20.17
C ALA A 40 -15.60 13.05 20.60
N LEU A 41 -15.15 14.28 20.39
CA LEU A 41 -15.92 15.50 20.58
C LEU A 41 -16.26 16.07 19.20
N GLY A 42 -17.55 16.34 18.94
CA GLY A 42 -17.95 16.88 17.63
C GLY A 42 -17.75 15.90 16.47
N LEU A 43 -18.00 14.63 16.69
CA LEU A 43 -18.05 13.63 15.61
C LEU A 43 -19.17 14.04 14.62
N PRO A 44 -18.96 13.86 13.29
CA PRO A 44 -20.02 14.13 12.32
C PRO A 44 -21.21 13.19 12.54
N ALA A 45 -22.40 13.59 12.09
CA ALA A 45 -23.57 12.70 12.10
C ALA A 45 -23.26 11.45 11.30
N MET A 46 -23.52 10.28 11.90
CA MET A 46 -23.21 8.97 11.33
C MET A 46 -24.38 8.00 11.46
N ARG A 47 -24.59 7.18 10.44
CA ARG A 47 -25.52 6.04 10.51
C ARG A 47 -24.89 4.96 11.40
N GLN A 48 -25.67 4.42 12.32
CA GLN A 48 -25.26 3.39 13.28
C GLN A 48 -25.46 1.97 12.71
N GLY A 49 -24.86 0.99 13.37
CA GLY A 49 -25.13 -0.43 13.14
C GLY A 49 -24.40 -1.01 11.93
N GLY A 50 -23.37 -0.34 11.42
CA GLY A 50 -22.58 -0.79 10.29
C GLY A 50 -21.27 -1.48 10.66
N LEU A 51 -20.30 -1.40 9.76
CA LEU A 51 -18.94 -1.88 9.95
C LEU A 51 -18.01 -0.71 10.31
N TRP A 52 -17.04 -0.95 11.17
CA TRP A 52 -15.97 -0.01 11.44
C TRP A 52 -14.65 -0.56 10.90
N VAL A 53 -13.99 0.21 10.03
CA VAL A 53 -12.67 -0.12 9.47
C VAL A 53 -11.67 0.95 9.90
N HIS A 54 -10.57 0.54 10.53
CA HIS A 54 -9.49 1.43 10.93
C HIS A 54 -8.25 1.20 10.07
N ALA A 55 -7.82 2.25 9.35
CA ALA A 55 -6.62 2.27 8.52
C ALA A 55 -5.85 3.58 8.82
N VAL A 56 -4.72 3.48 9.51
CA VAL A 56 -4.02 4.64 10.09
C VAL A 56 -3.50 5.61 9.04
N SER A 57 -2.94 5.08 7.95
CA SER A 57 -2.16 5.80 6.95
C SER A 57 -2.72 5.70 5.53
N VAL A 58 -2.12 6.47 4.61
CA VAL A 58 -2.39 6.38 3.16
C VAL A 58 -2.20 4.95 2.65
N GLY A 59 -1.09 4.31 3.03
CA GLY A 59 -0.76 2.95 2.56
C GLY A 59 -1.80 1.92 3.00
N GLU A 60 -2.21 1.97 4.28
CA GLU A 60 -3.24 1.08 4.81
C GLU A 60 -4.62 1.37 4.20
N SER A 61 -4.96 2.64 3.95
CA SER A 61 -6.22 3.02 3.30
C SER A 61 -6.31 2.43 1.88
N ILE A 62 -5.21 2.45 1.14
CA ILE A 62 -5.13 1.83 -0.19
C ILE A 62 -5.24 0.30 -0.07
N ALA A 63 -4.51 -0.29 0.87
CA ALA A 63 -4.55 -1.75 1.10
C ALA A 63 -5.93 -2.23 1.54
N ALA A 64 -6.65 -1.45 2.36
CA ALA A 64 -8.00 -1.76 2.80
C ALA A 64 -9.07 -1.62 1.72
N ALA A 65 -8.82 -0.82 0.67
CA ALA A 65 -9.85 -0.48 -0.32
C ALA A 65 -10.50 -1.70 -1.01
N PRO A 66 -9.77 -2.74 -1.44
CA PRO A 66 -10.40 -3.95 -2.00
C PRO A 66 -11.34 -4.64 -1.01
N MET A 67 -10.93 -4.76 0.26
CA MET A 67 -11.74 -5.34 1.34
C MET A 67 -13.00 -4.50 1.58
N VAL A 68 -12.88 -3.18 1.70
CA VAL A 68 -14.01 -2.28 1.91
C VAL A 68 -15.02 -2.40 0.76
N ARG A 69 -14.57 -2.39 -0.50
CA ARG A 69 -15.46 -2.57 -1.65
C ARG A 69 -16.16 -3.93 -1.66
N ALA A 70 -15.45 -4.99 -1.27
CA ALA A 70 -16.05 -6.32 -1.17
C ALA A 70 -17.10 -6.39 -0.05
N LEU A 71 -16.83 -5.77 1.12
CA LEU A 71 -17.79 -5.66 2.22
C LEU A 71 -19.03 -4.86 1.84
N LEU A 72 -18.87 -3.73 1.14
CA LEU A 72 -20.01 -2.95 0.61
C LEU A 72 -20.88 -3.76 -0.36
N LYS A 73 -20.25 -4.64 -1.15
CA LYS A 73 -20.99 -5.54 -2.05
C LYS A 73 -21.69 -6.67 -1.29
N ALA A 74 -21.03 -7.24 -0.30
CA ALA A 74 -21.59 -8.34 0.50
C ALA A 74 -22.70 -7.88 1.44
N TYR A 75 -22.64 -6.66 1.93
CA TYR A 75 -23.59 -6.08 2.90
C TYR A 75 -24.14 -4.73 2.37
N PRO A 76 -25.05 -4.76 1.38
CA PRO A 76 -25.49 -3.56 0.67
C PRO A 76 -26.22 -2.53 1.55
N ASP A 77 -26.83 -2.97 2.67
CA ASP A 77 -27.62 -2.12 3.55
C ASP A 77 -26.80 -1.50 4.70
N LEU A 78 -25.56 -1.99 4.92
CA LEU A 78 -24.77 -1.56 6.05
C LEU A 78 -23.91 -0.32 5.71
N PRO A 79 -23.88 0.70 6.56
CA PRO A 79 -22.88 1.76 6.46
C PRO A 79 -21.50 1.24 6.88
N VAL A 80 -20.46 1.83 6.31
CA VAL A 80 -19.07 1.53 6.69
C VAL A 80 -18.41 2.81 7.20
N THR A 81 -18.02 2.83 8.45
CA THR A 81 -17.25 3.93 9.05
C THR A 81 -15.76 3.64 8.90
N ILE A 82 -15.07 4.45 8.12
CA ILE A 82 -13.61 4.33 7.97
C ILE A 82 -12.94 5.40 8.84
N THR A 83 -12.00 4.98 9.68
CA THR A 83 -11.22 5.87 10.53
C THR A 83 -9.74 5.85 10.17
N CYS A 84 -9.06 6.99 10.30
CA CYS A 84 -7.61 7.10 10.15
C CYS A 84 -7.02 8.02 11.22
N MET A 85 -5.67 8.18 11.21
CA MET A 85 -4.97 9.05 12.17
C MET A 85 -4.26 10.24 11.50
N THR A 86 -4.12 10.25 10.16
CA THR A 86 -3.35 11.27 9.44
C THR A 86 -4.22 12.08 8.48
N PRO A 87 -3.94 13.39 8.27
CA PRO A 87 -4.66 14.18 7.28
C PRO A 87 -4.59 13.62 5.87
N THR A 88 -3.41 13.18 5.45
CA THR A 88 -3.21 12.55 4.13
C THR A 88 -3.98 11.23 3.98
N GLY A 89 -4.11 10.44 5.07
CA GLY A 89 -4.99 9.28 5.10
C GLY A 89 -6.46 9.67 4.95
N SER A 90 -6.89 10.77 5.62
CA SER A 90 -8.25 11.30 5.50
C SER A 90 -8.57 11.75 4.06
N GLU A 91 -7.67 12.47 3.42
CA GLU A 91 -7.78 12.88 2.01
C GLU A 91 -7.85 11.66 1.09
N ARG A 92 -7.01 10.65 1.36
CA ARG A 92 -7.02 9.43 0.56
C ARG A 92 -8.31 8.64 0.68
N ILE A 93 -8.87 8.52 1.87
CA ILE A 93 -10.18 7.86 2.09
C ILE A 93 -11.27 8.59 1.30
N ARG A 94 -11.30 9.92 1.34
CA ARG A 94 -12.25 10.72 0.55
C ARG A 94 -12.06 10.52 -0.96
N ALA A 95 -10.82 10.51 -1.42
CA ALA A 95 -10.53 10.26 -2.84
C ALA A 95 -10.91 8.85 -3.31
N LEU A 96 -10.83 7.84 -2.43
CA LEU A 96 -11.16 6.45 -2.77
C LEU A 96 -12.67 6.15 -2.74
N PHE A 97 -13.43 6.87 -1.90
CA PHE A 97 -14.79 6.51 -1.53
C PHE A 97 -15.75 7.71 -1.43
N GLY A 98 -15.36 8.91 -1.87
CA GLY A 98 -16.17 10.12 -1.71
C GLY A 98 -17.56 10.06 -2.35
N ASP A 99 -17.69 9.27 -3.41
CA ASP A 99 -18.95 9.08 -4.14
C ASP A 99 -19.82 7.94 -3.59
N GLU A 100 -19.34 7.19 -2.57
CA GLU A 100 -20.10 6.08 -1.98
C GLU A 100 -20.87 6.56 -0.74
N PRO A 101 -22.20 6.71 -0.82
CA PRO A 101 -23.02 7.32 0.24
C PRO A 101 -23.10 6.49 1.53
N ARG A 102 -22.69 5.22 1.50
CA ARG A 102 -22.65 4.36 2.68
C ARG A 102 -21.34 4.48 3.45
N ILE A 103 -20.32 5.15 2.87
CA ILE A 103 -19.06 5.39 3.55
C ILE A 103 -19.16 6.64 4.40
N GLN A 104 -18.73 6.51 5.64
CA GLN A 104 -18.61 7.58 6.62
C GLN A 104 -17.17 7.65 7.08
N HIS A 105 -16.68 8.86 7.37
CA HIS A 105 -15.28 9.02 7.74
C HIS A 105 -15.07 10.05 8.85
N CYS A 106 -14.28 9.65 9.86
CA CYS A 106 -13.74 10.55 10.88
C CYS A 106 -12.32 10.12 11.29
N TYR A 107 -11.64 10.96 12.06
CA TYR A 107 -10.43 10.52 12.75
C TYR A 107 -10.77 9.54 13.87
N LEU A 108 -9.92 8.49 14.06
CA LEU A 108 -10.03 7.67 15.26
C LEU A 108 -9.68 8.50 16.48
N PRO A 109 -10.51 8.49 17.51
CA PRO A 109 -10.15 9.12 18.79
C PRO A 109 -8.88 8.48 19.38
N TYR A 110 -8.16 9.30 20.16
CA TYR A 110 -7.03 8.77 20.92
C TYR A 110 -7.46 7.67 21.88
N ASP A 111 -6.54 6.75 22.21
CA ASP A 111 -6.82 5.53 22.96
C ASP A 111 -7.09 5.81 24.46
N LEU A 112 -8.07 6.66 24.71
CA LEU A 112 -8.60 6.99 26.03
C LEU A 112 -9.92 6.24 26.24
N PRO A 113 -10.15 5.56 27.40
CA PRO A 113 -11.34 4.75 27.62
C PRO A 113 -12.65 5.50 27.36
N TRP A 114 -12.73 6.76 27.78
CA TRP A 114 -13.91 7.59 27.58
C TRP A 114 -14.11 8.02 26.13
N ALA A 115 -13.01 8.33 25.40
CA ALA A 115 -13.10 8.74 24.00
C ALA A 115 -13.43 7.55 23.10
N ALA A 116 -12.78 6.39 23.32
CA ALA A 116 -13.12 5.15 22.66
C ALA A 116 -14.59 4.74 22.91
N GLY A 117 -15.04 4.84 24.17
CA GLY A 117 -16.43 4.56 24.52
C GLY A 117 -17.41 5.46 23.77
N ARG A 118 -17.19 6.79 23.77
CA ARG A 118 -18.06 7.76 23.07
C ARG A 118 -18.12 7.50 21.56
N PHE A 119 -16.97 7.19 20.95
CA PHE A 119 -16.90 6.83 19.53
C PHE A 119 -17.76 5.57 19.24
N LEU A 120 -17.58 4.51 20.01
CA LEU A 120 -18.32 3.26 19.84
C LEU A 120 -19.83 3.44 20.10
N ASP A 121 -20.22 4.27 21.08
CA ASP A 121 -21.62 4.57 21.35
C ASP A 121 -22.25 5.43 20.24
N HIS A 122 -21.43 6.25 19.54
CA HIS A 122 -21.86 7.07 18.40
C HIS A 122 -22.03 6.24 17.12
N VAL A 123 -21.08 5.33 16.82
CA VAL A 123 -21.07 4.53 15.57
C VAL A 123 -21.86 3.22 15.74
N ARG A 124 -21.83 2.60 16.92
CA ARG A 124 -22.43 1.30 17.26
C ARG A 124 -22.14 0.23 16.19
N PRO A 125 -20.85 -0.04 15.89
CA PRO A 125 -20.52 -0.98 14.85
C PRO A 125 -20.88 -2.42 15.25
N ARG A 126 -21.29 -3.23 14.28
CA ARG A 126 -21.49 -4.69 14.46
C ARG A 126 -20.17 -5.44 14.48
N LEU A 127 -19.15 -4.90 13.81
CA LEU A 127 -17.80 -5.47 13.68
C LEU A 127 -16.80 -4.35 13.56
N GLY A 128 -15.70 -4.40 14.34
CA GLY A 128 -14.52 -3.58 14.19
C GLY A 128 -13.44 -4.33 13.41
N ILE A 129 -12.88 -3.71 12.36
CA ILE A 129 -11.81 -4.27 11.54
C ILE A 129 -10.62 -3.31 11.60
N ILE A 130 -9.52 -3.75 12.15
CA ILE A 130 -8.27 -2.97 12.29
C ILE A 130 -7.26 -3.50 11.28
N MET A 131 -6.63 -2.60 10.52
CA MET A 131 -5.64 -2.98 9.52
C MET A 131 -4.25 -3.18 10.12
N GLU A 132 -3.52 -4.14 9.60
CA GLU A 132 -2.11 -4.42 9.87
C GLU A 132 -1.78 -4.64 11.38
N THR A 133 -1.15 -3.66 12.06
CA THR A 133 -0.66 -3.84 13.44
C THR A 133 -1.11 -2.74 14.40
N GLU A 134 -2.14 -1.99 14.06
CA GLU A 134 -2.60 -0.83 14.83
C GLU A 134 -3.49 -1.24 16.02
N LEU A 135 -2.87 -1.94 16.98
CA LEU A 135 -3.55 -2.44 18.17
C LEU A 135 -3.59 -1.37 19.28
N TRP A 136 -4.81 -0.96 19.64
CA TRP A 136 -5.11 0.05 20.63
C TRP A 136 -5.84 -0.57 21.85
N PRO A 137 -5.14 -0.73 23.02
CA PRO A 137 -5.65 -1.53 24.13
C PRO A 137 -7.02 -1.08 24.68
N ASN A 138 -7.28 0.23 24.71
CA ASN A 138 -8.56 0.70 25.23
C ASN A 138 -9.68 0.59 24.18
N HIS A 139 -9.40 0.81 22.88
CA HIS A 139 -10.39 0.58 21.83
C HIS A 139 -10.83 -0.88 21.79
N VAL A 140 -9.86 -1.83 21.78
CA VAL A 140 -10.15 -3.25 21.79
C VAL A 140 -11.00 -3.61 23.04
N HIS A 141 -10.58 -3.16 24.23
CA HIS A 141 -11.32 -3.42 25.45
C HIS A 141 -12.73 -2.82 25.47
N GLN A 142 -12.88 -1.60 24.96
CA GLN A 142 -14.21 -0.96 24.89
C GLN A 142 -15.15 -1.67 23.89
N CYS A 143 -14.59 -2.26 22.83
CA CYS A 143 -15.35 -3.14 21.94
C CYS A 143 -15.79 -4.42 22.67
N ALA A 144 -14.86 -5.12 23.32
CA ALA A 144 -15.16 -6.34 24.07
C ALA A 144 -16.23 -6.11 25.16
N LYS A 145 -16.13 -5.00 25.89
CA LYS A 145 -17.13 -4.60 26.89
C LYS A 145 -18.55 -4.39 26.32
N ARG A 146 -18.65 -4.07 25.02
CA ARG A 146 -19.92 -3.86 24.30
C ARG A 146 -20.36 -5.06 23.48
N GLY A 147 -19.62 -6.18 23.56
CA GLY A 147 -19.89 -7.34 22.73
C GLY A 147 -19.64 -7.13 21.23
N ILE A 148 -18.86 -6.11 20.87
CA ILE A 148 -18.49 -5.83 19.48
C ILE A 148 -17.26 -6.69 19.13
N PRO A 149 -17.36 -7.64 18.19
CA PRO A 149 -16.21 -8.42 17.74
C PRO A 149 -15.20 -7.53 17.06
N VAL A 150 -13.90 -7.84 17.25
CA VAL A 150 -12.79 -7.11 16.64
C VAL A 150 -11.92 -8.06 15.85
N ALA A 151 -11.68 -7.73 14.59
CA ALA A 151 -10.78 -8.44 13.70
C ALA A 151 -9.54 -7.60 13.39
N LEU A 152 -8.36 -8.20 13.42
CA LEU A 152 -7.13 -7.64 12.86
C LEU A 152 -6.96 -8.21 11.45
N ALA A 153 -7.07 -7.37 10.44
CA ALA A 153 -7.04 -7.74 9.03
C ALA A 153 -5.68 -7.46 8.41
N ASN A 154 -5.21 -8.37 7.55
CA ASN A 154 -3.90 -8.27 6.90
C ASN A 154 -2.76 -8.07 7.91
N ALA A 155 -2.85 -8.76 9.04
CA ALA A 155 -2.01 -8.56 10.21
C ALA A 155 -0.53 -8.87 9.90
N ARG A 156 0.35 -7.96 10.31
CA ARG A 156 1.80 -8.11 10.21
C ARG A 156 2.44 -7.95 11.57
N LEU A 157 3.43 -8.78 11.87
CA LEU A 157 4.15 -8.68 13.12
C LEU A 157 5.62 -9.04 12.94
N SER A 158 6.47 -8.02 12.75
CA SER A 158 7.92 -8.24 12.70
C SER A 158 8.45 -8.78 14.01
N GLU A 159 9.58 -9.46 13.96
CA GLU A 159 10.25 -9.97 15.18
C GLU A 159 10.57 -8.85 16.17
N ARG A 160 11.01 -7.69 15.66
CA ARG A 160 11.28 -6.50 16.48
C ARG A 160 10.02 -6.03 17.21
N SER A 161 8.88 -5.97 16.52
CA SER A 161 7.60 -5.58 17.09
C SER A 161 7.12 -6.63 18.11
N ALA A 162 7.24 -7.92 17.79
CA ALA A 162 6.89 -9.00 18.71
C ALA A 162 7.67 -8.91 20.03
N ARG A 163 8.98 -8.68 19.95
CA ARG A 163 9.82 -8.42 21.15
C ARG A 163 9.36 -7.17 21.91
N GLY A 164 8.91 -6.12 21.22
CA GLY A 164 8.33 -4.93 21.83
C GLY A 164 7.05 -5.25 22.61
N TYR A 165 6.12 -5.96 22.02
CA TYR A 165 4.87 -6.40 22.67
C TYR A 165 5.12 -7.34 23.84
N ALA A 166 6.08 -8.27 23.72
CA ALA A 166 6.44 -9.21 24.80
C ALA A 166 6.92 -8.50 26.07
N ARG A 167 7.64 -7.36 25.96
CA ARG A 167 8.06 -6.55 27.12
C ARG A 167 6.88 -6.03 27.94
N PHE A 168 5.71 -5.88 27.33
CA PHE A 168 4.49 -5.41 27.97
C PHE A 168 3.42 -6.50 28.05
N ALA A 169 3.78 -7.75 28.29
CA ALA A 169 2.90 -8.92 28.28
C ALA A 169 1.62 -8.75 29.11
N ARG A 170 1.67 -8.04 30.27
CA ARG A 170 0.48 -7.75 31.12
C ARG A 170 -0.53 -6.81 30.45
N LEU A 171 -0.14 -6.10 29.39
CA LEU A 171 -1.01 -5.27 28.56
C LEU A 171 -1.42 -6.02 27.29
N THR A 172 -0.43 -6.67 26.64
CA THR A 172 -0.60 -7.31 25.33
C THR A 172 -1.48 -8.56 25.39
N ARG A 173 -1.25 -9.46 26.38
CA ARG A 173 -2.02 -10.71 26.48
C ARG A 173 -3.52 -10.50 26.63
N PRO A 174 -4.01 -9.67 27.59
CA PRO A 174 -5.45 -9.41 27.69
C PRO A 174 -6.03 -8.76 26.43
N MET A 175 -5.31 -7.84 25.80
CA MET A 175 -5.74 -7.19 24.56
C MET A 175 -5.90 -8.20 23.42
N LEU A 176 -4.93 -9.10 23.23
CA LEU A 176 -4.99 -10.13 22.18
C LEU A 176 -6.08 -11.20 22.48
N ALA A 177 -6.33 -11.49 23.76
CA ALA A 177 -7.40 -12.40 24.17
C ALA A 177 -8.81 -11.84 23.90
N GLU A 178 -8.96 -10.52 23.76
CA GLU A 178 -10.22 -9.84 23.42
C GLU A 178 -10.45 -9.76 21.89
N MET A 179 -9.48 -10.23 21.06
CA MET A 179 -9.64 -10.26 19.60
C MET A 179 -10.46 -11.46 19.14
N SER A 180 -11.36 -11.24 18.20
CA SER A 180 -12.21 -12.29 17.62
C SER A 180 -11.57 -12.98 16.39
N LEU A 181 -10.72 -12.25 15.66
CA LEU A 181 -9.96 -12.77 14.51
C LEU A 181 -8.65 -12.02 14.40
N ILE A 182 -7.56 -12.74 14.14
CA ILE A 182 -6.26 -12.19 13.75
C ILE A 182 -5.88 -12.87 12.42
N ALA A 183 -6.16 -12.19 11.31
CA ALA A 183 -5.89 -12.66 9.96
C ALA A 183 -4.48 -12.24 9.54
N VAL A 184 -3.51 -13.14 9.70
CA VAL A 184 -2.08 -12.89 9.45
C VAL A 184 -1.67 -13.25 8.03
N GLN A 185 -0.55 -12.67 7.59
CA GLN A 185 -0.04 -12.90 6.25
C GLN A 185 0.75 -14.21 6.14
N THR A 186 1.47 -14.62 7.20
CA THR A 186 2.37 -15.79 7.20
C THR A 186 2.21 -16.64 8.47
N GLU A 187 2.62 -17.93 8.41
CA GLU A 187 2.62 -18.80 9.59
C GLU A 187 3.59 -18.31 10.67
N THR A 188 4.73 -17.76 10.28
CA THR A 188 5.69 -17.16 11.22
C THR A 188 5.05 -16.02 12.04
N GLU A 189 4.20 -15.22 11.43
CA GLU A 189 3.46 -14.17 12.14
C GLU A 189 2.36 -14.76 13.03
N ALA A 190 1.70 -15.83 12.58
CA ALA A 190 0.73 -16.56 13.39
C ALA A 190 1.36 -17.10 14.69
N GLU A 191 2.52 -17.71 14.59
CA GLU A 191 3.29 -18.20 15.75
C GLU A 191 3.67 -17.06 16.71
N ARG A 192 4.07 -15.90 16.18
CA ARG A 192 4.37 -14.72 16.98
C ARG A 192 3.14 -14.22 17.75
N PHE A 193 1.97 -14.12 17.11
CA PHE A 193 0.74 -13.72 17.79
C PHE A 193 0.31 -14.74 18.85
N ARG A 194 0.37 -16.04 18.57
CA ARG A 194 0.09 -17.10 19.54
C ARG A 194 1.03 -17.03 20.75
N SER A 195 2.33 -16.83 20.53
CA SER A 195 3.33 -16.69 21.60
C SER A 195 3.10 -15.46 22.49
N LEU A 196 2.52 -14.40 21.93
CA LEU A 196 2.14 -13.20 22.67
C LEU A 196 0.84 -13.35 23.46
N GLY A 197 0.11 -14.47 23.29
CA GLY A 197 -1.10 -14.80 24.04
C GLY A 197 -2.40 -14.63 23.27
N ALA A 198 -2.36 -14.53 21.95
CA ALA A 198 -3.58 -14.66 21.14
C ALA A 198 -4.13 -16.09 21.21
N HIS A 199 -5.46 -16.22 21.27
CA HIS A 199 -6.09 -17.55 21.28
C HIS A 199 -5.84 -18.24 19.92
N PRO A 200 -5.38 -19.51 19.90
CA PRO A 200 -5.05 -20.20 18.65
C PRO A 200 -6.18 -20.20 17.62
N ASP A 201 -7.43 -20.38 18.04
CA ASP A 201 -8.60 -20.43 17.15
C ASP A 201 -8.95 -19.07 16.51
N CYS A 202 -8.47 -17.97 17.10
CA CYS A 202 -8.65 -16.64 16.55
C CYS A 202 -7.57 -16.27 15.52
N VAL A 203 -6.44 -17.00 15.47
CA VAL A 203 -5.32 -16.70 14.56
C VAL A 203 -5.43 -17.56 13.31
N ARG A 204 -5.54 -16.91 12.14
CA ARG A 204 -5.68 -17.58 10.85
C ARG A 204 -4.69 -17.01 9.84
N VAL A 205 -3.99 -17.87 9.11
CA VAL A 205 -3.17 -17.45 7.99
C VAL A 205 -4.06 -17.24 6.77
N THR A 206 -4.22 -15.99 6.36
CA THR A 206 -5.00 -15.60 5.18
C THR A 206 -4.14 -15.24 3.99
N GLY A 207 -2.86 -14.92 4.20
CA GLY A 207 -2.00 -14.31 3.20
C GLY A 207 -2.14 -12.78 3.16
N SER A 208 -1.37 -12.13 2.30
CA SER A 208 -1.43 -10.69 2.12
C SER A 208 -2.42 -10.31 1.01
N ILE A 209 -3.40 -9.44 1.34
CA ILE A 209 -4.38 -8.93 0.38
C ILE A 209 -3.74 -8.11 -0.75
N LYS A 210 -2.47 -7.74 -0.64
CA LYS A 210 -1.72 -7.03 -1.68
C LYS A 210 -1.52 -7.89 -2.94
N PHE A 211 -1.55 -9.23 -2.81
CA PHE A 211 -1.45 -10.15 -3.95
C PHE A 211 -2.76 -10.30 -4.74
N ASP A 212 -3.89 -9.88 -4.18
CA ASP A 212 -5.20 -9.94 -4.85
C ASP A 212 -5.43 -8.75 -5.78
N LEU A 213 -4.39 -8.33 -6.47
CA LEU A 213 -4.46 -7.27 -7.47
C LEU A 213 -5.30 -7.75 -8.66
N LYS A 214 -6.38 -7.02 -8.95
CA LYS A 214 -7.20 -7.27 -10.14
C LYS A 214 -6.63 -6.50 -11.33
N ILE A 215 -6.27 -7.23 -12.36
CA ILE A 215 -5.89 -6.69 -13.66
C ILE A 215 -7.09 -6.80 -14.58
N ASP A 216 -7.40 -5.72 -15.29
CA ASP A 216 -8.39 -5.74 -16.37
C ASP A 216 -7.93 -6.72 -17.45
N GLU A 217 -8.77 -7.69 -17.78
CA GLU A 217 -8.48 -8.73 -18.79
C GLU A 217 -8.19 -8.13 -20.17
N GLN A 218 -8.74 -6.97 -20.48
CA GLN A 218 -8.53 -6.27 -21.75
C GLN A 218 -7.24 -5.43 -21.76
N LEU A 219 -6.61 -5.23 -20.61
CA LEU A 219 -5.45 -4.34 -20.47
C LEU A 219 -4.26 -4.77 -21.37
N PRO A 220 -3.86 -6.05 -21.46
CA PRO A 220 -2.77 -6.47 -22.33
C PRO A 220 -3.08 -6.25 -23.82
N ALA A 221 -4.33 -6.52 -24.26
CA ALA A 221 -4.74 -6.31 -25.65
C ALA A 221 -4.69 -4.82 -26.03
N ARG A 222 -5.24 -3.95 -25.18
CA ARG A 222 -5.18 -2.48 -25.38
C ARG A 222 -3.74 -1.95 -25.40
N ALA A 223 -2.88 -2.49 -24.58
CA ALA A 223 -1.46 -2.11 -24.57
C ALA A 223 -0.75 -2.53 -25.87
N LEU A 224 -1.03 -3.74 -26.36
CA LEU A 224 -0.47 -4.22 -27.62
C LEU A 224 -0.95 -3.39 -28.83
N GLU A 225 -2.22 -3.01 -28.88
CA GLU A 225 -2.77 -2.12 -29.90
C GLU A 225 -2.06 -0.76 -29.91
N LEU A 226 -1.82 -0.18 -28.73
CA LEU A 226 -1.11 1.09 -28.65
C LEU A 226 0.36 0.97 -29.06
N ARG A 227 1.05 -0.12 -28.66
CA ARG A 227 2.42 -0.40 -29.13
C ARG A 227 2.50 -0.57 -30.65
N ALA A 228 1.51 -1.18 -31.26
CA ALA A 228 1.42 -1.31 -32.72
C ALA A 228 1.33 0.06 -33.41
N GLN A 229 0.49 0.96 -32.87
CA GLN A 229 0.38 2.35 -33.37
C GLN A 229 1.69 3.13 -33.25
N TRP A 230 2.51 2.83 -32.25
CA TRP A 230 3.81 3.47 -32.03
C TRP A 230 4.94 2.87 -32.90
N SER A 231 4.64 1.90 -33.76
CA SER A 231 5.67 1.08 -34.44
C SER A 231 6.69 0.47 -33.45
N ALA A 232 6.22 0.16 -32.24
CA ALA A 232 7.05 -0.24 -31.11
C ALA A 232 6.91 -1.73 -30.75
N VAL A 233 6.33 -2.57 -31.63
CA VAL A 233 6.08 -3.98 -31.33
C VAL A 233 7.38 -4.75 -31.12
N GLN A 234 8.42 -4.45 -31.89
CA GLN A 234 9.74 -5.11 -31.81
C GLN A 234 10.78 -4.28 -31.06
N ARG A 235 10.48 -3.04 -30.75
CA ARG A 235 11.33 -2.08 -30.08
C ARG A 235 11.42 -2.41 -28.58
N PRO A 236 12.63 -2.42 -27.97
CA PRO A 236 12.74 -2.59 -26.53
C PRO A 236 12.07 -1.43 -25.77
N VAL A 237 11.14 -1.76 -24.88
CA VAL A 237 10.45 -0.78 -24.03
C VAL A 237 10.68 -1.13 -22.59
N TRP A 238 11.26 -0.24 -21.81
CA TRP A 238 11.35 -0.42 -20.37
C TRP A 238 10.69 0.75 -19.63
N ILE A 239 10.18 0.48 -18.44
CA ILE A 239 9.50 1.47 -17.62
C ILE A 239 10.28 1.71 -16.33
N ALA A 240 10.46 2.97 -15.96
CA ALA A 240 10.88 3.39 -14.64
C ALA A 240 9.69 4.05 -13.94
N ALA A 241 9.06 3.29 -13.05
CA ALA A 241 7.76 3.61 -12.49
C ALA A 241 7.85 4.14 -11.05
N SER A 242 7.07 5.16 -10.75
CA SER A 242 6.97 5.78 -9.42
C SER A 242 8.30 6.33 -8.90
N THR A 243 9.02 7.06 -9.75
CA THR A 243 10.33 7.62 -9.43
C THR A 243 10.25 8.78 -8.45
N HIS A 244 11.26 8.93 -7.63
CA HIS A 244 11.44 10.00 -6.65
C HIS A 244 12.59 10.94 -7.02
N GLU A 245 12.64 12.07 -6.30
CA GLU A 245 13.74 13.00 -6.42
C GLU A 245 15.10 12.31 -6.17
N GLY A 246 16.06 12.53 -7.05
CA GLY A 246 17.37 11.89 -7.04
C GLY A 246 17.48 10.63 -7.89
N GLU A 247 16.36 9.94 -8.24
CA GLU A 247 16.38 8.76 -9.09
C GLU A 247 16.40 9.09 -10.58
N ASP A 248 15.71 10.16 -11.00
CA ASP A 248 15.55 10.46 -12.43
C ASP A 248 16.89 10.67 -13.16
N PRO A 249 17.88 11.36 -12.60
CA PRO A 249 19.21 11.47 -13.24
C PRO A 249 19.89 10.11 -13.42
N ILE A 250 19.77 9.21 -12.42
CA ILE A 250 20.34 7.85 -12.45
C ILE A 250 19.68 7.04 -13.58
N ILE A 251 18.35 7.09 -13.65
CA ILE A 251 17.54 6.39 -14.66
C ILE A 251 17.85 6.91 -16.07
N LEU A 252 17.95 8.23 -16.26
CA LEU A 252 18.27 8.83 -17.55
C LEU A 252 19.70 8.52 -17.98
N ASP A 253 20.66 8.42 -17.04
CA ASP A 253 22.00 7.96 -17.33
C ASP A 253 22.04 6.49 -17.77
N ALA A 254 21.32 5.62 -17.08
CA ALA A 254 21.16 4.22 -17.48
C ALA A 254 20.53 4.11 -18.88
N HIS A 255 19.50 4.91 -19.18
CA HIS A 255 18.87 4.92 -20.50
C HIS A 255 19.82 5.41 -21.59
N ARG A 256 20.65 6.43 -21.32
CA ARG A 256 21.68 6.90 -22.25
C ARG A 256 22.72 5.82 -22.56
N GLN A 257 23.07 4.99 -21.56
CA GLN A 257 23.98 3.85 -21.77
C GLN A 257 23.31 2.78 -22.64
N LEU A 258 22.06 2.46 -22.38
CA LEU A 258 21.27 1.50 -23.17
C LEU A 258 21.16 1.94 -24.64
N LEU A 259 20.90 3.22 -24.92
CA LEU A 259 20.77 3.77 -26.27
C LEU A 259 22.06 3.67 -27.11
N LYS A 260 23.24 3.50 -26.50
CA LYS A 260 24.49 3.27 -27.25
C LYS A 260 24.50 1.89 -27.92
N VAL A 261 23.77 0.90 -27.37
CA VAL A 261 23.70 -0.46 -27.85
C VAL A 261 22.36 -0.72 -28.57
N HIS A 262 21.27 -0.22 -28.02
CA HIS A 262 19.91 -0.31 -28.54
C HIS A 262 19.36 1.08 -28.83
N GLY A 263 19.77 1.64 -29.98
CA GLY A 263 19.50 3.05 -30.34
C GLY A 263 18.01 3.37 -30.51
N ASP A 264 17.16 2.36 -30.63
CA ASP A 264 15.71 2.45 -30.73
C ASP A 264 14.99 2.21 -29.39
N ALA A 265 15.67 1.93 -28.29
CA ALA A 265 15.05 1.67 -27.00
C ALA A 265 14.18 2.83 -26.54
N LEU A 266 13.02 2.51 -25.94
CA LEU A 266 12.09 3.49 -25.36
C LEU A 266 12.06 3.35 -23.84
N LEU A 267 12.22 4.47 -23.14
CA LEU A 267 11.97 4.58 -21.71
C LEU A 267 10.56 5.17 -21.47
N ILE A 268 9.74 4.49 -20.66
CA ILE A 268 8.55 5.09 -20.06
C ILE A 268 8.94 5.55 -18.66
N LEU A 269 8.98 6.88 -18.41
CA LEU A 269 9.35 7.45 -17.11
C LEU A 269 8.14 8.01 -16.40
N VAL A 270 7.83 7.47 -15.22
CA VAL A 270 6.61 7.81 -14.46
C VAL A 270 6.97 8.32 -13.07
N PRO A 271 7.01 9.65 -12.84
CA PRO A 271 7.24 10.21 -11.52
C PRO A 271 6.08 9.91 -10.56
N ARG A 272 6.41 9.70 -9.29
CA ARG A 272 5.41 9.33 -8.26
C ARG A 272 4.45 10.47 -7.92
N HIS A 273 4.90 11.71 -8.01
CA HIS A 273 4.19 12.89 -7.54
C HIS A 273 3.92 13.85 -8.69
N PRO A 274 2.65 14.28 -8.89
CA PRO A 274 2.26 15.18 -9.98
C PRO A 274 3.02 16.51 -9.99
N GLU A 275 3.36 17.05 -8.83
CA GLU A 275 4.13 18.28 -8.69
C GLU A 275 5.53 18.21 -9.30
N ARG A 276 6.03 17.01 -9.61
CA ARG A 276 7.33 16.80 -10.25
C ARG A 276 7.25 16.65 -11.76
N PHE A 277 6.07 16.54 -12.34
CA PHE A 277 5.91 16.24 -13.77
C PHE A 277 6.64 17.23 -14.67
N ASP A 278 6.49 18.53 -14.45
CA ASP A 278 7.11 19.55 -15.30
C ASP A 278 8.64 19.57 -15.14
N ALA A 279 9.16 19.43 -13.93
CA ALA A 279 10.59 19.40 -13.67
C ALA A 279 11.25 18.16 -14.29
N VAL A 280 10.64 17.00 -14.17
CA VAL A 280 11.16 15.75 -14.77
C VAL A 280 11.05 15.79 -16.28
N HIS A 281 9.95 16.33 -16.84
CA HIS A 281 9.86 16.54 -18.29
C HIS A 281 10.97 17.42 -18.81
N ALA A 282 11.25 18.55 -18.17
CA ALA A 282 12.34 19.44 -18.58
C ALA A 282 13.71 18.72 -18.54
N LEU A 283 13.94 17.88 -17.51
CA LEU A 283 15.15 17.06 -17.40
C LEU A 283 15.27 16.04 -18.53
N CYS A 284 14.19 15.38 -18.93
CA CYS A 284 14.15 14.46 -20.06
C CYS A 284 14.37 15.17 -21.39
N ALA A 285 13.62 16.25 -21.65
CA ALA A 285 13.64 16.97 -22.92
C ALA A 285 14.99 17.66 -23.21
N ALA A 286 15.75 17.97 -22.15
CA ALA A 286 17.12 18.51 -22.32
C ALA A 286 18.11 17.48 -22.90
N GLN A 287 17.79 16.18 -22.89
CA GLN A 287 18.74 15.11 -23.22
C GLN A 287 18.20 14.13 -24.28
N PHE A 288 16.87 13.99 -24.39
CA PHE A 288 16.21 12.96 -25.19
C PHE A 288 15.01 13.53 -25.96
N THR A 289 14.70 12.93 -27.10
CA THR A 289 13.43 13.19 -27.79
C THR A 289 12.30 12.64 -26.90
N THR A 290 11.57 13.56 -26.25
CA THR A 290 10.59 13.25 -25.20
C THR A 290 9.19 13.67 -25.59
N VAL A 291 8.20 12.81 -25.33
CA VAL A 291 6.77 13.14 -25.44
C VAL A 291 6.07 12.92 -24.08
N ARG A 292 5.01 13.68 -23.84
CA ARG A 292 4.18 13.54 -22.61
C ARG A 292 2.92 12.73 -22.93
N ARG A 293 2.60 11.81 -22.07
CA ARG A 293 1.37 11.01 -22.17
C ARG A 293 0.11 11.87 -22.16
N SER A 294 0.07 12.91 -21.31
CA SER A 294 -1.06 13.83 -21.16
C SER A 294 -1.38 14.63 -22.45
N GLN A 295 -0.41 14.80 -23.33
CA GLN A 295 -0.60 15.57 -24.56
C GLN A 295 -1.23 14.74 -25.69
N GLY A 296 -1.34 13.42 -25.54
CA GLY A 296 -1.89 12.55 -26.58
C GLY A 296 -1.06 12.47 -27.86
N VAL A 297 0.17 12.99 -27.86
CA VAL A 297 1.08 12.94 -29.01
C VAL A 297 1.52 11.49 -29.22
N ALA A 298 1.51 11.06 -30.47
CA ALA A 298 1.95 9.72 -30.84
C ALA A 298 3.46 9.54 -30.58
N VAL A 299 3.82 8.41 -30.00
CA VAL A 299 5.21 7.96 -29.90
C VAL A 299 5.66 7.49 -31.28
N ASP A 300 6.71 8.11 -31.84
CA ASP A 300 7.30 7.72 -33.12
C ASP A 300 8.65 6.99 -32.93
N ALA A 301 9.26 6.57 -34.01
CA ALA A 301 10.54 5.85 -33.99
C ALA A 301 11.70 6.69 -33.39
N ARG A 302 11.59 8.01 -33.36
CA ARG A 302 12.62 8.93 -32.82
C ARG A 302 12.40 9.22 -31.34
N THR A 303 11.21 8.95 -30.82
CA THR A 303 10.91 9.18 -29.40
C THR A 303 11.75 8.26 -28.53
N GLN A 304 12.55 8.80 -27.64
CA GLN A 304 13.40 8.04 -26.72
C GLN A 304 12.81 7.93 -25.31
N VAL A 305 12.00 8.92 -24.91
CA VAL A 305 11.33 8.93 -23.60
C VAL A 305 9.84 9.24 -23.79
N LEU A 306 9.00 8.39 -23.25
CA LEU A 306 7.58 8.69 -22.99
C LEU A 306 7.45 9.02 -21.51
N MET A 307 7.11 10.26 -21.21
CA MET A 307 6.82 10.64 -19.84
C MET A 307 5.37 10.32 -19.48
N GLY A 308 5.18 9.44 -18.49
CA GLY A 308 3.88 9.08 -17.94
C GLY A 308 3.44 10.08 -16.86
N ASP A 309 2.84 11.17 -17.30
CA ASP A 309 2.37 12.30 -16.49
C ASP A 309 0.85 12.29 -16.29
N THR A 310 0.25 11.11 -16.27
CA THR A 310 -1.17 10.89 -16.03
C THR A 310 -1.37 10.10 -14.74
N MET A 311 -2.48 10.36 -14.02
CA MET A 311 -2.83 9.65 -12.80
C MET A 311 -3.77 8.49 -13.10
N GLY A 312 -3.53 7.35 -12.41
CA GLY A 312 -4.40 6.17 -12.50
C GLY A 312 -4.11 5.22 -13.68
N GLU A 313 -3.14 5.53 -14.54
CA GLU A 313 -2.78 4.72 -15.71
C GLU A 313 -1.55 3.80 -15.49
N LEU A 314 -1.01 3.70 -14.27
CA LEU A 314 0.27 3.02 -14.04
C LEU A 314 0.28 1.56 -14.50
N LEU A 315 -0.79 0.79 -14.22
CA LEU A 315 -0.90 -0.60 -14.69
C LEU A 315 -0.91 -0.69 -16.22
N PHE A 316 -1.54 0.29 -16.89
CA PHE A 316 -1.55 0.35 -18.34
C PHE A 316 -0.15 0.69 -18.89
N LEU A 317 0.57 1.61 -18.25
CA LEU A 317 1.94 1.95 -18.63
C LEU A 317 2.91 0.78 -18.40
N TYR A 318 2.72 -0.01 -17.34
CA TYR A 318 3.45 -1.27 -17.15
C TYR A 318 3.16 -2.27 -18.29
N ALA A 319 1.90 -2.40 -18.71
CA ALA A 319 1.53 -3.33 -19.78
C ALA A 319 2.13 -2.96 -21.15
N LEU A 320 2.59 -1.70 -21.32
CA LEU A 320 3.33 -1.24 -22.51
C LEU A 320 4.81 -1.59 -22.47
N ALA A 321 5.37 -2.06 -21.36
CA ALA A 321 6.79 -2.31 -21.19
C ALA A 321 7.14 -3.80 -21.26
N ASP A 322 8.41 -4.08 -21.54
CA ASP A 322 9.00 -5.43 -21.52
C ASP A 322 9.78 -5.67 -20.21
N ILE A 323 10.24 -4.59 -19.55
CA ILE A 323 11.04 -4.64 -18.33
C ILE A 323 10.58 -3.51 -17.41
N ALA A 324 10.47 -3.79 -16.11
CA ALA A 324 10.03 -2.80 -15.12
C ALA A 324 11.11 -2.51 -14.07
N PHE A 325 11.50 -1.24 -13.96
CA PHE A 325 12.17 -0.71 -12.78
C PHE A 325 11.14 -0.05 -11.86
N VAL A 326 11.17 -0.41 -10.57
CA VAL A 326 10.26 0.14 -9.55
C VAL A 326 11.00 1.14 -8.67
N GLY A 327 10.63 2.40 -8.77
CA GLY A 327 11.29 3.53 -8.14
C GLY A 327 11.03 3.65 -6.62
N GLY A 328 11.59 4.72 -6.03
CA GLY A 328 11.70 4.89 -4.59
C GLY A 328 12.69 3.92 -3.96
N SER A 329 13.47 3.21 -4.78
CA SER A 329 14.32 2.10 -4.39
C SER A 329 15.81 2.37 -4.56
N LEU A 330 16.24 3.26 -5.46
CA LEU A 330 17.62 3.75 -5.54
C LEU A 330 17.90 4.88 -4.55
N VAL A 331 16.87 5.52 -4.05
CA VAL A 331 16.93 6.49 -2.95
C VAL A 331 16.26 5.92 -1.71
N ALA A 332 16.60 6.42 -0.52
CA ALA A 332 16.13 5.88 0.77
C ALA A 332 14.63 6.16 1.05
N ASN A 333 13.76 5.88 0.07
CA ASN A 333 12.31 6.06 0.17
C ASN A 333 11.55 4.75 0.46
N GLY A 334 12.22 3.61 0.37
CA GLY A 334 11.68 2.30 0.76
C GLY A 334 11.02 1.50 -0.34
N GLY A 335 11.12 1.94 -1.58
CA GLY A 335 10.55 1.26 -2.76
C GLY A 335 9.04 1.35 -2.86
N HIS A 336 8.54 1.23 -4.11
CA HIS A 336 7.12 1.12 -4.42
C HIS A 336 6.71 -0.35 -4.66
N ASN A 337 5.47 -0.56 -5.07
CA ASN A 337 4.84 -1.88 -5.17
C ASN A 337 5.40 -2.71 -6.35
N PRO A 338 6.20 -3.78 -6.11
CA PRO A 338 6.70 -4.64 -7.18
C PRO A 338 5.68 -5.67 -7.67
N LEU A 339 4.53 -5.79 -7.00
CA LEU A 339 3.50 -6.76 -7.38
C LEU A 339 2.75 -6.35 -8.66
N GLU A 340 2.68 -5.05 -8.95
CA GLU A 340 2.03 -4.55 -10.16
C GLU A 340 2.70 -5.05 -11.44
N PRO A 341 4.03 -4.86 -11.63
CA PRO A 341 4.71 -5.43 -12.79
C PRO A 341 4.79 -6.97 -12.73
N ALA A 342 4.97 -7.58 -11.55
CA ALA A 342 4.98 -9.03 -11.41
C ALA A 342 3.64 -9.67 -11.85
N ALA A 343 2.52 -9.02 -11.56
CA ALA A 343 1.19 -9.47 -11.98
C ALA A 343 1.00 -9.42 -13.51
N LEU A 344 1.75 -8.55 -14.20
CA LEU A 344 1.80 -8.47 -15.67
C LEU A 344 2.90 -9.35 -16.29
N SER A 345 3.54 -10.19 -15.49
CA SER A 345 4.64 -11.06 -15.93
C SER A 345 5.86 -10.28 -16.45
N LEU A 346 6.10 -9.07 -15.92
CA LEU A 346 7.30 -8.31 -16.23
C LEU A 346 8.45 -8.71 -15.30
N PRO A 347 9.69 -8.80 -15.79
CA PRO A 347 10.87 -8.86 -14.94
C PRO A 347 10.98 -7.57 -14.15
N VAL A 348 11.26 -7.70 -12.85
CA VAL A 348 11.30 -6.55 -11.92
C VAL A 348 12.75 -6.22 -11.57
N VAL A 349 13.10 -4.94 -11.68
CA VAL A 349 14.39 -4.39 -11.22
C VAL A 349 14.10 -3.35 -10.13
N MET A 350 14.86 -3.36 -9.04
CA MET A 350 14.74 -2.40 -7.94
C MET A 350 16.11 -2.02 -7.40
N GLY A 351 16.19 -0.85 -6.76
CA GLY A 351 17.34 -0.47 -5.95
C GLY A 351 17.39 -1.17 -4.58
N PRO A 352 18.39 -0.84 -3.72
CA PRO A 352 18.61 -1.51 -2.45
C PRO A 352 17.60 -1.13 -1.35
N HIS A 353 16.91 0.00 -1.51
CA HIS A 353 16.00 0.52 -0.48
C HIS A 353 14.58 0.01 -0.71
N VAL A 354 14.22 -1.15 -0.13
CA VAL A 354 12.92 -1.83 -0.32
C VAL A 354 12.15 -2.01 0.98
N PHE A 355 12.43 -1.25 2.04
CA PHE A 355 11.89 -1.48 3.39
C PHE A 355 10.37 -1.37 3.50
N ASN A 356 9.67 -0.66 2.58
CA ASN A 356 8.21 -0.65 2.52
C ASN A 356 7.61 -1.97 2.01
N PHE A 357 8.39 -2.73 1.23
CA PHE A 357 8.01 -3.99 0.59
C PHE A 357 9.04 -5.11 0.86
N LEU A 358 9.73 -5.05 2.00
CA LEU A 358 10.89 -5.91 2.30
C LEU A 358 10.60 -7.40 2.08
N GLU A 359 9.51 -7.92 2.66
CA GLU A 359 9.14 -9.33 2.57
C GLU A 359 8.74 -9.72 1.14
N ILE A 360 7.96 -8.87 0.48
CA ILE A 360 7.53 -9.08 -0.91
C ILE A 360 8.74 -9.06 -1.85
N SER A 361 9.65 -8.11 -1.68
CA SER A 361 10.87 -8.01 -2.49
C SER A 361 11.80 -9.21 -2.25
N ALA A 362 11.92 -9.69 -1.01
CA ALA A 362 12.67 -10.91 -0.69
C ALA A 362 12.06 -12.13 -1.39
N MET A 363 10.75 -12.32 -1.28
CA MET A 363 10.02 -13.42 -1.93
C MET A 363 10.19 -13.42 -3.45
N LEU A 364 10.05 -12.25 -4.10
CA LEU A 364 10.25 -12.12 -5.55
C LEU A 364 11.70 -12.38 -5.95
N ARG A 365 12.68 -11.95 -5.14
CA ARG A 365 14.10 -12.19 -5.39
C ARG A 365 14.46 -13.66 -5.24
N GLU A 366 13.98 -14.33 -4.20
CA GLU A 366 14.18 -15.78 -3.98
C GLU A 366 13.57 -16.61 -5.11
N ALA A 367 12.43 -16.18 -5.63
CA ALA A 367 11.81 -16.81 -6.81
C ALA A 367 12.52 -16.50 -8.14
N GLY A 368 13.54 -15.63 -8.14
CA GLY A 368 14.21 -15.20 -9.37
C GLY A 368 13.40 -14.23 -10.23
N ALA A 369 12.41 -13.54 -9.64
CA ALA A 369 11.51 -12.60 -10.32
C ALA A 369 11.97 -11.13 -10.19
N LEU A 370 12.87 -10.85 -9.24
CA LEU A 370 13.38 -9.51 -8.96
C LEU A 370 14.91 -9.51 -8.94
N GLN A 371 15.49 -8.56 -9.66
CA GLN A 371 16.92 -8.24 -9.62
C GLN A 371 17.14 -6.92 -8.90
N GLN A 372 18.08 -6.89 -7.96
CA GLN A 372 18.48 -5.67 -7.25
C GLN A 372 19.71 -5.06 -7.92
N VAL A 373 19.75 -3.72 -8.00
CA VAL A 373 20.83 -2.93 -8.59
C VAL A 373 21.14 -1.73 -7.68
N ASP A 374 22.36 -1.23 -7.69
CA ASP A 374 22.78 -0.21 -6.74
C ASP A 374 22.92 1.20 -7.37
N ASP A 375 23.12 1.28 -8.69
CA ASP A 375 23.43 2.52 -9.41
C ASP A 375 22.97 2.49 -10.88
N ALA A 376 23.36 3.52 -11.64
CA ALA A 376 23.03 3.69 -13.05
C ALA A 376 23.67 2.60 -13.93
N GLU A 377 24.91 2.20 -13.66
CA GLU A 377 25.63 1.18 -14.42
C GLU A 377 25.00 -0.19 -14.22
N GLY A 378 24.70 -0.55 -12.97
CA GLY A 378 23.99 -1.77 -12.62
C GLY A 378 22.59 -1.82 -13.25
N LEU A 379 21.86 -0.70 -13.25
CA LEU A 379 20.54 -0.59 -13.89
C LEU A 379 20.64 -0.76 -15.41
N ALA A 380 21.58 -0.07 -16.06
CA ALA A 380 21.82 -0.18 -17.51
C ALA A 380 22.15 -1.62 -17.89
N THR A 381 23.10 -2.23 -17.17
CA THR A 381 23.51 -3.63 -17.40
C THR A 381 22.36 -4.61 -17.22
N ALA A 382 21.54 -4.44 -16.18
CA ALA A 382 20.38 -5.30 -15.92
C ALA A 382 19.35 -5.19 -17.05
N VAL A 383 19.00 -3.96 -17.47
CA VAL A 383 18.04 -3.73 -18.56
C VAL A 383 18.59 -4.25 -19.87
N GLN A 384 19.85 -3.93 -20.23
CA GLN A 384 20.49 -4.41 -21.45
C GLN A 384 20.46 -5.95 -21.52
N ARG A 385 20.88 -6.65 -20.47
CA ARG A 385 20.87 -8.11 -20.41
C ARG A 385 19.47 -8.67 -20.65
N LEU A 386 18.44 -8.08 -20.06
CA LEU A 386 17.05 -8.54 -20.22
C LEU A 386 16.49 -8.26 -21.63
N VAL A 387 16.97 -7.21 -22.31
CA VAL A 387 16.69 -6.94 -23.73
C VAL A 387 17.36 -7.97 -24.64
N GLU A 388 18.64 -8.24 -24.40
CA GLU A 388 19.45 -9.16 -25.21
C GLU A 388 19.09 -10.64 -25.00
N LEU A 389 18.56 -10.99 -23.81
CA LEU A 389 18.18 -12.35 -23.44
C LEU A 389 16.65 -12.43 -23.13
N PRO A 390 15.78 -12.36 -24.18
CA PRO A 390 14.33 -12.36 -23.96
C PRO A 390 13.79 -13.59 -23.25
N GLN A 391 14.52 -14.71 -23.30
CA GLN A 391 14.14 -15.94 -22.57
C GLN A 391 14.34 -15.75 -21.06
N ASP A 392 15.40 -15.06 -20.64
CA ASP A 392 15.65 -14.73 -19.23
C ASP A 392 14.59 -13.76 -18.71
N ALA A 393 14.26 -12.74 -19.50
CA ALA A 393 13.19 -11.80 -19.16
C ALA A 393 11.85 -12.51 -18.96
N ARG A 394 11.48 -13.40 -19.91
CA ARG A 394 10.26 -14.21 -19.81
C ARG A 394 10.26 -15.14 -18.59
N ARG A 395 11.40 -15.83 -18.32
CA ARG A 395 11.54 -16.69 -17.15
C ARG A 395 11.34 -15.91 -15.85
N MET A 396 11.99 -14.75 -15.76
CA MET A 396 11.90 -13.86 -14.60
C MET A 396 10.48 -13.31 -14.40
N GLY A 397 9.82 -12.87 -15.47
CA GLY A 397 8.42 -12.44 -15.45
C GLY A 397 7.44 -13.56 -15.06
N ALA A 398 7.64 -14.77 -15.62
CA ALA A 398 6.83 -15.94 -15.27
C ALA A 398 6.99 -16.32 -13.78
N ALA A 399 8.21 -16.24 -13.24
CA ALA A 399 8.45 -16.46 -11.80
C ALA A 399 7.70 -15.46 -10.94
N GLY A 400 7.68 -14.17 -11.33
CA GLY A 400 6.89 -13.14 -10.64
C GLY A 400 5.40 -13.44 -10.67
N ARG A 401 4.88 -13.83 -11.83
CA ARG A 401 3.48 -14.25 -11.97
C ARG A 401 3.15 -15.47 -11.12
N ALA A 402 4.03 -16.45 -11.05
CA ALA A 402 3.85 -17.63 -10.21
C ALA A 402 3.76 -17.28 -8.73
N VAL A 403 4.62 -16.36 -8.23
CA VAL A 403 4.53 -15.83 -6.85
C VAL A 403 3.18 -15.15 -6.63
N MET A 404 2.71 -14.35 -7.59
CA MET A 404 1.38 -13.71 -7.48
C MET A 404 0.27 -14.74 -7.34
N VAL A 405 0.22 -15.72 -8.23
CA VAL A 405 -0.82 -16.78 -8.26
C VAL A 405 -0.81 -17.62 -6.98
N ALA A 406 0.38 -18.01 -6.50
CA ALA A 406 0.53 -18.81 -5.29
C ALA A 406 0.02 -18.08 -4.01
N ASN A 407 0.02 -16.75 -4.01
CA ASN A 407 -0.39 -15.94 -2.87
C ASN A 407 -1.77 -15.29 -3.02
N GLN A 408 -2.47 -15.49 -4.13
CA GLN A 408 -3.84 -15.00 -4.35
C GLN A 408 -4.87 -15.66 -3.43
N GLY A 409 -6.06 -15.06 -3.35
CA GLY A 409 -7.18 -15.53 -2.55
C GLY A 409 -7.11 -15.08 -1.08
N ALA A 410 -6.14 -14.27 -0.69
CA ALA A 410 -6.02 -13.73 0.65
C ALA A 410 -7.25 -12.90 1.05
N LEU A 411 -7.75 -12.06 0.12
CA LEU A 411 -8.94 -11.25 0.33
C LEU A 411 -10.17 -12.13 0.60
N GLN A 412 -10.37 -13.20 -0.18
CA GLN A 412 -11.52 -14.10 0.02
C GLN A 412 -11.42 -14.83 1.35
N ARG A 413 -10.25 -15.39 1.71
CA ARG A 413 -10.04 -16.03 3.01
C ARG A 413 -10.28 -15.07 4.19
N LEU A 414 -9.87 -13.79 4.03
CA LEU A 414 -10.15 -12.74 5.01
C LEU A 414 -11.65 -12.47 5.12
N LEU A 415 -12.36 -12.29 4.01
CA LEU A 415 -13.81 -12.06 3.97
C LEU A 415 -14.60 -13.22 4.58
N ASP A 416 -14.22 -14.46 4.32
CA ASP A 416 -14.81 -15.64 4.91
C ASP A 416 -14.62 -15.67 6.46
N GLY A 417 -13.44 -15.21 6.91
CA GLY A 417 -13.16 -15.03 8.34
C GLY A 417 -14.02 -13.94 8.98
N LEU A 418 -14.14 -12.79 8.32
CA LEU A 418 -14.96 -11.67 8.78
C LEU A 418 -16.46 -12.01 8.76
N GLY A 419 -16.93 -12.73 7.74
CA GLY A 419 -18.32 -13.14 7.61
C GLY A 419 -18.82 -14.03 8.77
N ARG A 420 -17.94 -14.82 9.38
CA ARG A 420 -18.25 -15.63 10.56
C ARG A 420 -18.44 -14.80 11.86
N LEU A 421 -17.97 -13.55 11.85
CA LEU A 421 -18.11 -12.61 12.96
C LEU A 421 -19.33 -11.71 12.82
N MET A 422 -19.93 -11.71 11.63
CA MET A 422 -21.16 -10.95 11.40
C MET A 422 -22.35 -11.68 12.00
N PRO A 423 -23.17 -10.99 12.82
CA PRO A 423 -24.37 -11.56 13.40
C PRO A 423 -25.46 -11.84 12.37
#